data_edf9197b9c649cf7486018784f5dd7aa
#
_entry.id   edf9197b9c649cf7486018784f5dd7aa
#
_cell.length_a   1.000
_cell.length_b   1.000
_cell.length_c   1.000
_cell.angle_alpha   90.00
_cell.angle_beta   90.00
_cell.angle_gamma   90.00
#
_symmetry.space_group_name_H-M   'P 1'
#
loop_
_entity.id
_entity.type
_entity.pdbx_description
1 polymer ?
#
loop_
_entity_poly.entity_id
_entity_poly.type
_entity_poly.pdbx_seq_one_letter_code
_entity_poly.pdbx_strand_id
1 'polypeptide(L)'
;MLGVFERLALAAGREVMRVFDAGCAVDQKSDSSPVTEADRESEKIILAGLRAAFPDIPCVAEEEASAGIVPPDLDDAFFLVDPLDGTKEFVNRRTDFTVNIALVRHGVPAIGVVFAPCTGRFFSGRPGRAEAIDINGDYQIIGRRPISVRAGVAPLTVVASRSHNTPETEAYIRTVGAAEIVSVGSSLKFCLVASAEADVYPRFGRTMEWDTAAGDAVLRAAGGMTRTLDGQPLAYGKRDQSDDVDFANPHFIASGKVARPT
;
A
#
# COMPACT_ATOMS: atom_id res chain seq x y z
N MET A 1 8.23 5.25 16.48
CA MET A 1 8.27 4.77 15.10
C MET A 1 7.10 5.32 14.27
N LEU A 2 5.82 5.05 14.58
CA LEU A 2 4.69 5.51 13.76
C LEU A 2 4.74 7.02 13.45
N GLY A 3 4.98 7.88 14.43
CA GLY A 3 5.11 9.32 14.19
C GLY A 3 6.29 9.74 13.30
N VAL A 4 7.31 8.88 13.15
CA VAL A 4 8.37 9.08 12.13
C VAL A 4 7.82 8.79 10.75
N PHE A 5 7.13 7.65 10.57
CA PHE A 5 6.52 7.29 9.28
C PHE A 5 5.54 8.36 8.80
N GLU A 6 4.69 8.85 9.70
CA GLU A 6 3.71 9.90 9.36
C GLU A 6 4.40 11.18 8.87
N ARG A 7 5.45 11.65 9.57
CA ARG A 7 6.21 12.83 9.13
C ARG A 7 6.89 12.62 7.78
N LEU A 8 7.48 11.42 7.56
CA LEU A 8 8.15 11.10 6.31
C LEU A 8 7.15 10.99 5.15
N ALA A 9 6.00 10.34 5.36
CA ALA A 9 4.95 10.26 4.36
C ALA A 9 4.40 11.64 3.97
N LEU A 10 4.23 12.55 4.93
CA LEU A 10 3.81 13.94 4.65
C LEU A 10 4.88 14.72 3.89
N ALA A 11 6.16 14.56 4.26
CA ALA A 11 7.28 15.22 3.56
C ALA A 11 7.43 14.72 2.12
N ALA A 12 7.39 13.39 1.93
CA ALA A 12 7.43 12.75 0.61
C ALA A 12 6.20 13.13 -0.24
N GLY A 13 5.01 13.09 0.34
CA GLY A 13 3.78 13.48 -0.36
C GLY A 13 3.76 14.94 -0.81
N ARG A 14 4.36 15.83 -0.03
CA ARG A 14 4.55 17.24 -0.45
C ARG A 14 5.46 17.33 -1.67
N GLU A 15 6.53 16.57 -1.71
CA GLU A 15 7.44 16.53 -2.86
C GLU A 15 6.76 15.90 -4.09
N VAL A 16 6.02 14.80 -3.90
CA VAL A 16 5.20 14.20 -4.96
C VAL A 16 4.24 15.24 -5.57
N MET A 17 3.54 16.02 -4.73
CA MET A 17 2.62 17.04 -5.24
C MET A 17 3.34 18.22 -5.91
N ARG A 18 4.52 18.61 -5.44
CA ARG A 18 5.35 19.64 -6.12
C ARG A 18 5.64 19.22 -7.57
N VAL A 19 6.05 17.97 -7.76
CA VAL A 19 6.34 17.43 -9.09
C VAL A 19 5.05 17.23 -9.91
N PHE A 20 3.98 16.76 -9.26
CA PHE A 20 2.68 16.61 -9.89
C PHE A 20 2.17 17.92 -10.48
N ASP A 21 2.21 19.01 -9.72
CA ASP A 21 1.71 20.33 -10.15
C ASP A 21 2.58 20.96 -11.23
N ALA A 22 3.91 20.82 -11.11
CA ALA A 22 4.86 21.33 -12.11
C ALA A 22 4.82 20.55 -13.44
N GLY A 23 4.40 19.29 -13.41
CA GLY A 23 4.61 18.33 -14.50
C GLY A 23 6.06 17.84 -14.53
N CYS A 24 6.28 16.65 -15.03
CA CYS A 24 7.61 16.05 -15.14
C CYS A 24 7.76 15.18 -16.39
N ALA A 25 9.02 14.93 -16.77
CA ALA A 25 9.36 13.89 -17.72
C ALA A 25 9.09 12.51 -17.10
N VAL A 26 8.75 11.56 -17.96
CA VAL A 26 8.51 10.16 -17.58
C VAL A 26 9.61 9.32 -18.19
N ASP A 27 10.37 8.64 -17.34
CA ASP A 27 11.34 7.62 -17.76
C ASP A 27 10.67 6.24 -17.70
N GLN A 28 11.32 5.24 -18.29
CA GLN A 28 10.88 3.84 -18.19
C GLN A 28 11.94 3.03 -17.46
N LYS A 29 11.51 2.18 -16.52
CA LYS A 29 12.35 1.17 -15.88
C LYS A 29 12.66 0.03 -16.86
N SER A 30 13.55 -0.89 -16.48
CA SER A 30 13.91 -2.07 -17.29
C SER A 30 12.73 -2.98 -17.62
N ASP A 31 11.71 -3.00 -16.75
CA ASP A 31 10.46 -3.74 -16.94
C ASP A 31 9.37 -2.95 -17.69
N SER A 32 9.74 -1.79 -18.27
CA SER A 32 8.84 -0.87 -18.98
C SER A 32 7.80 -0.19 -18.10
N SER A 33 7.87 -0.28 -16.77
CA SER A 33 7.04 0.54 -15.89
C SER A 33 7.51 2.00 -15.89
N PRO A 34 6.60 2.99 -15.76
CA PRO A 34 6.98 4.40 -15.68
C PRO A 34 7.65 4.71 -14.35
N VAL A 35 8.61 5.62 -14.37
CA VAL A 35 9.22 6.24 -13.20
C VAL A 35 9.42 7.73 -13.47
N THR A 36 9.25 8.54 -12.45
CA THR A 36 9.39 10.00 -12.54
C THR A 36 10.35 10.55 -11.50
N GLU A 37 10.62 11.86 -11.57
CA GLU A 37 11.36 12.57 -10.53
C GLU A 37 10.65 12.43 -9.16
N ALA A 38 9.30 12.39 -9.15
CA ALA A 38 8.53 12.25 -7.92
C ALA A 38 8.84 10.96 -7.17
N ASP A 39 8.96 9.83 -7.87
CA ASP A 39 9.31 8.53 -7.28
C ASP A 39 10.69 8.61 -6.61
N ARG A 40 11.70 9.11 -7.34
CA ARG A 40 13.09 9.16 -6.88
C ARG A 40 13.32 10.13 -5.72
N GLU A 41 12.75 11.32 -5.78
CA GLU A 41 12.97 12.33 -4.73
C GLU A 41 12.18 11.99 -3.46
N SER A 42 10.96 11.46 -3.58
CA SER A 42 10.21 10.99 -2.41
C SER A 42 10.86 9.79 -1.73
N GLU A 43 11.45 8.84 -2.50
CA GLU A 43 12.20 7.73 -1.92
C GLU A 43 13.42 8.22 -1.13
N LYS A 44 14.21 9.14 -1.68
CA LYS A 44 15.35 9.75 -0.97
C LYS A 44 14.97 10.36 0.37
N ILE A 45 13.85 11.12 0.40
CA ILE A 45 13.33 11.73 1.63
C ILE A 45 13.01 10.65 2.67
N ILE A 46 12.28 9.61 2.26
CA ILE A 46 11.84 8.54 3.16
C ILE A 46 13.04 7.76 3.69
N LEU A 47 13.93 7.30 2.80
CA LEU A 47 15.08 6.47 3.18
C LEU A 47 16.07 7.24 4.05
N ALA A 48 16.36 8.51 3.76
CA ALA A 48 17.21 9.34 4.60
C ALA A 48 16.65 9.44 6.03
N GLY A 49 15.35 9.66 6.16
CA GLY A 49 14.70 9.76 7.46
C GLY A 49 14.61 8.43 8.23
N LEU A 50 14.32 7.32 7.54
CA LEU A 50 14.29 5.99 8.16
C LEU A 50 15.67 5.57 8.63
N ARG A 51 16.70 5.69 7.80
CA ARG A 51 18.09 5.33 8.12
C ARG A 51 18.67 6.18 9.26
N ALA A 52 18.31 7.46 9.32
CA ALA A 52 18.72 8.33 10.43
C ALA A 52 18.02 7.98 11.75
N ALA A 53 16.73 7.61 11.70
CA ALA A 53 15.96 7.31 12.90
C ALA A 53 16.10 5.86 13.40
N PHE A 54 16.43 4.92 12.49
CA PHE A 54 16.47 3.48 12.75
C PHE A 54 17.63 2.82 11.96
N PRO A 55 18.89 3.15 12.28
CA PRO A 55 20.04 2.75 11.47
C PRO A 55 20.24 1.23 11.37
N ASP A 56 19.74 0.48 12.35
CA ASP A 56 19.90 -0.98 12.42
C ASP A 56 18.77 -1.76 11.72
N ILE A 57 17.78 -1.07 11.13
CA ILE A 57 16.67 -1.75 10.45
C ILE A 57 16.85 -1.63 8.94
N PRO A 58 16.97 -2.76 8.20
CA PRO A 58 17.11 -2.75 6.75
C PRO A 58 15.90 -2.10 6.06
N CYS A 59 16.16 -1.42 4.94
CA CYS A 59 15.12 -0.83 4.09
C CYS A 59 15.12 -1.50 2.72
N VAL A 60 13.96 -1.97 2.29
CA VAL A 60 13.68 -2.37 0.89
C VAL A 60 12.72 -1.33 0.33
N ALA A 61 13.16 -0.61 -0.69
CA ALA A 61 12.38 0.43 -1.35
C ALA A 61 12.32 0.16 -2.85
N GLU A 62 11.23 0.56 -3.48
CA GLU A 62 10.93 0.20 -4.87
C GLU A 62 12.01 0.63 -5.84
N GLU A 63 12.49 1.89 -5.78
CA GLU A 63 13.45 2.41 -6.75
C GLU A 63 14.85 1.84 -6.52
N GLU A 64 15.30 1.72 -5.26
CA GLU A 64 16.55 1.02 -4.93
C GLU A 64 16.49 -0.44 -5.38
N ALA A 65 15.42 -1.16 -5.11
CA ALA A 65 15.25 -2.57 -5.52
C ALA A 65 15.24 -2.71 -7.04
N SER A 66 14.58 -1.81 -7.76
CA SER A 66 14.59 -1.76 -9.23
C SER A 66 15.98 -1.49 -9.81
N ALA A 67 16.85 -0.81 -9.05
CA ALA A 67 18.25 -0.59 -9.38
C ALA A 67 19.18 -1.73 -8.92
N GLY A 68 18.64 -2.82 -8.37
CA GLY A 68 19.40 -3.95 -7.83
C GLY A 68 20.01 -3.71 -6.44
N ILE A 69 19.60 -2.66 -5.75
CA ILE A 69 20.08 -2.32 -4.41
C ILE A 69 19.09 -2.88 -3.39
N VAL A 70 19.41 -4.04 -2.83
CA VAL A 70 18.61 -4.73 -1.82
C VAL A 70 19.52 -5.13 -0.66
N PRO A 71 19.10 -4.96 0.60
CA PRO A 71 19.87 -5.45 1.74
C PRO A 71 20.17 -6.95 1.63
N PRO A 72 21.37 -7.42 1.96
CA PRO A 72 21.71 -8.85 1.89
C PRO A 72 20.86 -9.69 2.85
N ASP A 73 20.55 -9.14 4.02
CA ASP A 73 19.69 -9.75 5.02
C ASP A 73 18.58 -8.79 5.44
N LEU A 74 17.42 -9.33 5.81
CA LEU A 74 16.27 -8.55 6.26
C LEU A 74 16.07 -8.61 7.78
N ASP A 75 16.80 -9.49 8.47
CA ASP A 75 16.64 -9.79 9.88
C ASP A 75 15.16 -10.10 10.25
N ASP A 76 14.85 -10.02 11.54
CA ASP A 76 13.49 -10.18 12.05
C ASP A 76 12.58 -8.98 11.77
N ALA A 77 13.17 -7.84 11.35
CA ALA A 77 12.44 -6.61 11.09
C ALA A 77 13.09 -5.81 9.95
N PHE A 78 12.28 -5.34 9.01
CA PHE A 78 12.72 -4.51 7.91
C PHE A 78 11.62 -3.54 7.48
N PHE A 79 12.00 -2.47 6.80
CA PHE A 79 11.05 -1.55 6.19
C PHE A 79 10.78 -1.92 4.74
N LEU A 80 9.51 -1.75 4.34
CA LEU A 80 9.07 -1.76 2.95
C LEU A 80 8.55 -0.37 2.60
N VAL A 81 9.06 0.19 1.50
CA VAL A 81 8.75 1.55 1.06
C VAL A 81 8.35 1.54 -0.41
N ASP A 82 7.19 2.10 -0.70
CA ASP A 82 6.80 2.52 -2.03
C ASP A 82 6.62 4.04 -2.01
N PRO A 83 7.54 4.79 -2.63
CA PRO A 83 7.51 6.25 -2.58
C PRO A 83 6.35 6.87 -3.36
N LEU A 84 5.85 6.17 -4.38
CA LEU A 84 4.74 6.60 -5.24
C LEU A 84 4.03 5.41 -5.88
N ASP A 85 3.21 4.67 -5.10
CA ASP A 85 2.34 3.63 -5.64
C ASP A 85 1.26 4.26 -6.52
N GLY A 86 1.19 3.79 -7.76
CA GLY A 86 0.30 4.34 -8.76
C GLY A 86 0.97 5.37 -9.68
N THR A 87 2.22 5.15 -10.07
CA THR A 87 2.92 6.02 -11.03
C THR A 87 2.15 6.18 -12.35
N LYS A 88 1.40 5.15 -12.79
CA LYS A 88 0.51 5.26 -13.97
C LYS A 88 -0.63 6.26 -13.73
N GLU A 89 -1.23 6.24 -12.56
CA GLU A 89 -2.26 7.19 -12.14
C GLU A 89 -1.68 8.60 -12.10
N PHE A 90 -0.50 8.77 -11.50
CA PHE A 90 0.23 10.03 -11.41
C PHE A 90 0.52 10.61 -12.81
N VAL A 91 1.12 9.83 -13.71
CA VAL A 91 1.45 10.26 -15.09
C VAL A 91 0.19 10.64 -15.87
N ASN A 92 -0.91 9.92 -15.67
CA ASN A 92 -2.20 10.20 -16.31
C ASN A 92 -3.03 11.28 -15.59
N ARG A 93 -2.42 12.04 -14.67
CA ARG A 93 -3.07 13.16 -13.95
C ARG A 93 -4.31 12.74 -13.17
N ARG A 94 -4.35 11.50 -12.69
CA ARG A 94 -5.35 11.00 -11.76
C ARG A 94 -4.92 11.28 -10.32
N THR A 95 -5.80 11.06 -9.36
CA THR A 95 -5.59 11.49 -7.96
C THR A 95 -5.38 10.33 -6.98
N ASP A 96 -5.45 9.10 -7.45
CA ASP A 96 -5.43 7.89 -6.63
C ASP A 96 -4.04 7.20 -6.63
N PHE A 97 -3.01 7.96 -6.25
CA PHE A 97 -1.67 7.48 -5.97
C PHE A 97 -1.31 7.71 -4.49
N THR A 98 -0.39 6.89 -3.95
CA THR A 98 -0.07 6.91 -2.52
C THR A 98 1.41 6.82 -2.22
N VAL A 99 1.82 7.37 -1.07
CA VAL A 99 3.09 7.11 -0.40
C VAL A 99 2.85 6.04 0.65
N ASN A 100 3.64 4.96 0.62
CA ASN A 100 3.50 3.80 1.47
C ASN A 100 4.78 3.54 2.26
N ILE A 101 4.67 3.44 3.59
CA ILE A 101 5.79 3.07 4.47
C ILE A 101 5.30 2.00 5.44
N ALA A 102 5.98 0.87 5.50
CA ALA A 102 5.66 -0.22 6.41
C ALA A 102 6.88 -0.70 7.21
N LEU A 103 6.63 -1.18 8.42
CA LEU A 103 7.51 -2.06 9.16
C LEU A 103 6.95 -3.46 9.10
N VAL A 104 7.74 -4.39 8.62
CA VAL A 104 7.48 -5.83 8.72
C VAL A 104 8.27 -6.39 9.90
N ARG A 105 7.68 -7.31 10.65
CA ARG A 105 8.34 -8.08 11.72
C ARG A 105 7.94 -9.54 11.59
N HIS A 106 8.94 -10.42 11.55
CA HIS A 106 8.74 -11.88 11.41
C HIS A 106 7.76 -12.21 10.26
N GLY A 107 7.92 -11.56 9.11
CA GLY A 107 7.05 -11.75 7.94
C GLY A 107 5.64 -11.14 8.03
N VAL A 108 5.34 -10.39 9.10
CA VAL A 108 4.01 -9.76 9.32
C VAL A 108 4.13 -8.23 9.29
N PRO A 109 3.33 -7.52 8.52
CA PRO A 109 3.31 -6.05 8.53
C PRO A 109 2.72 -5.56 9.84
N ALA A 110 3.57 -4.93 10.66
CA ALA A 110 3.24 -4.54 12.04
C ALA A 110 2.82 -3.07 12.17
N ILE A 111 3.44 -2.17 11.38
CA ILE A 111 3.13 -0.75 11.35
C ILE A 111 3.07 -0.33 9.89
N GLY A 112 2.08 0.46 9.52
CA GLY A 112 1.97 0.99 8.18
C GLY A 112 1.33 2.37 8.13
N VAL A 113 1.74 3.17 7.16
CA VAL A 113 1.08 4.41 6.77
C VAL A 113 0.83 4.43 5.27
N VAL A 114 -0.33 4.87 4.87
CA VAL A 114 -0.75 5.07 3.48
C VAL A 114 -1.25 6.50 3.35
N PHE A 115 -0.57 7.29 2.55
CA PHE A 115 -0.92 8.68 2.34
C PHE A 115 -1.21 8.96 0.86
N ALA A 116 -2.41 9.41 0.53
CA ALA A 116 -2.80 9.87 -0.80
C ALA A 116 -2.72 11.40 -0.86
N PRO A 117 -1.60 11.98 -1.33
CA PRO A 117 -1.33 13.41 -1.17
C PRO A 117 -2.29 14.29 -1.97
N CYS A 118 -2.75 13.83 -3.13
CA CYS A 118 -3.67 14.58 -3.98
C CYS A 118 -5.07 14.75 -3.36
N THR A 119 -5.53 13.77 -2.59
CA THR A 119 -6.86 13.77 -1.96
C THR A 119 -6.83 14.11 -0.48
N GLY A 120 -5.64 14.19 0.12
CA GLY A 120 -5.46 14.40 1.55
C GLY A 120 -5.87 13.20 2.43
N ARG A 121 -6.20 12.04 1.84
CA ARG A 121 -6.54 10.83 2.60
C ARG A 121 -5.28 10.22 3.19
N PHE A 122 -5.26 10.09 4.51
CA PHE A 122 -4.11 9.58 5.22
C PHE A 122 -4.56 8.54 6.25
N PHE A 123 -3.91 7.39 6.25
CA PHE A 123 -4.23 6.26 7.12
C PHE A 123 -2.99 5.75 7.83
N SER A 124 -3.15 5.34 9.08
CA SER A 124 -2.10 4.68 9.83
C SER A 124 -2.61 3.46 10.58
N GLY A 125 -1.76 2.44 10.69
CA GLY A 125 -2.05 1.21 11.42
C GLY A 125 -0.87 0.76 12.26
N ARG A 126 -1.17 0.29 13.47
CA ARG A 126 -0.25 -0.42 14.36
C ARG A 126 -1.04 -1.41 15.20
N PRO A 127 -0.40 -2.40 15.88
CA PRO A 127 -1.14 -3.39 16.64
C PRO A 127 -2.22 -2.78 17.54
N GLY A 128 -3.47 -3.19 17.31
CA GLY A 128 -4.64 -2.77 18.07
C GLY A 128 -5.17 -1.36 17.77
N ARG A 129 -4.62 -0.64 16.79
CA ARG A 129 -5.09 0.71 16.45
C ARG A 129 -4.90 1.05 14.98
N ALA A 130 -5.99 1.30 14.30
CA ALA A 130 -6.01 1.89 12.96
C ALA A 130 -6.73 3.23 12.99
N GLU A 131 -6.22 4.22 12.25
CA GLU A 131 -6.72 5.58 12.23
C GLU A 131 -6.76 6.15 10.82
N ALA A 132 -7.82 6.91 10.52
CA ALA A 132 -7.80 7.92 9.47
C ALA A 132 -7.32 9.24 10.09
N ILE A 133 -6.43 9.92 9.38
CA ILE A 133 -5.75 11.11 9.83
C ILE A 133 -6.22 12.28 8.97
N ASP A 134 -6.64 13.35 9.62
CA ASP A 134 -7.04 14.58 8.96
C ASP A 134 -5.85 15.54 8.91
N ILE A 135 -5.57 16.10 7.74
CA ILE A 135 -4.49 17.06 7.51
C ILE A 135 -5.04 18.39 6.97
N ASN A 136 -4.36 19.49 7.24
CA ASN A 136 -4.64 20.78 6.62
C ASN A 136 -3.84 21.00 5.33
N GLY A 137 -4.07 22.13 4.66
CA GLY A 137 -3.36 22.50 3.42
C GLY A 137 -1.84 22.65 3.56
N ASP A 138 -1.33 22.81 4.79
CA ASP A 138 0.10 22.87 5.09
C ASP A 138 0.70 21.51 5.44
N TYR A 139 -0.04 20.40 5.18
CA TYR A 139 0.37 19.04 5.53
C TYR A 139 0.62 18.84 7.03
N GLN A 140 -0.15 19.51 7.89
CA GLN A 140 -0.12 19.32 9.33
C GLN A 140 -1.29 18.43 9.76
N ILE A 141 -1.03 17.50 10.66
CA ILE A 141 -2.06 16.66 11.25
C ILE A 141 -2.92 17.51 12.19
N ILE A 142 -4.21 17.59 11.91
CA ILE A 142 -5.19 18.39 12.67
C ILE A 142 -6.23 17.50 13.38
N GLY A 143 -6.33 16.23 13.03
CA GLY A 143 -7.27 15.30 13.63
C GLY A 143 -6.92 13.84 13.38
N ARG A 144 -7.52 12.96 14.19
CA ARG A 144 -7.42 11.50 14.05
C ARG A 144 -8.74 10.87 14.40
N ARG A 145 -9.18 9.94 13.58
CA ARG A 145 -10.40 9.16 13.80
C ARG A 145 -10.06 7.68 13.79
N PRO A 146 -10.43 6.89 14.83
CA PRO A 146 -10.27 5.45 14.78
C PRO A 146 -11.11 4.87 13.63
N ILE A 147 -10.56 3.88 12.94
CA ILE A 147 -11.25 3.13 11.91
C ILE A 147 -11.25 1.65 12.24
N SER A 148 -12.24 0.93 11.75
CA SER A 148 -12.34 -0.51 11.83
C SER A 148 -13.11 -1.07 10.65
N VAL A 149 -12.81 -2.31 10.28
CA VAL A 149 -13.57 -3.01 9.26
C VAL A 149 -15.02 -3.22 9.73
N ARG A 150 -15.95 -3.24 8.76
CA ARG A 150 -17.33 -3.63 9.01
C ARG A 150 -17.53 -5.14 8.89
N ALA A 151 -18.61 -5.65 9.45
CA ALA A 151 -19.08 -6.98 9.12
C ALA A 151 -19.69 -6.96 7.72
N GLY A 152 -19.05 -7.66 6.79
CA GLY A 152 -19.56 -7.77 5.42
C GLY A 152 -20.82 -8.63 5.40
N VAL A 153 -21.94 -8.01 5.03
CA VAL A 153 -23.23 -8.66 4.80
C VAL A 153 -23.59 -8.52 3.35
N ALA A 154 -23.92 -9.63 2.69
CA ALA A 154 -24.30 -9.59 1.28
C ALA A 154 -25.54 -8.69 1.06
N PRO A 155 -25.59 -7.93 -0.02
CA PRO A 155 -24.60 -7.87 -1.10
C PRO A 155 -23.37 -7.03 -0.76
N LEU A 156 -22.16 -7.52 -1.14
CA LEU A 156 -20.88 -6.91 -0.77
C LEU A 156 -20.52 -5.72 -1.64
N THR A 157 -19.77 -4.76 -1.08
CA THR A 157 -19.03 -3.74 -1.82
C THR A 157 -17.62 -4.24 -2.08
N VAL A 158 -17.26 -4.42 -3.34
CA VAL A 158 -15.92 -4.85 -3.78
C VAL A 158 -15.13 -3.65 -4.23
N VAL A 159 -13.91 -3.51 -3.74
CA VAL A 159 -12.95 -2.56 -4.34
C VAL A 159 -12.01 -3.29 -5.29
N ALA A 160 -11.88 -2.78 -6.51
CA ALA A 160 -11.06 -3.37 -7.56
C ALA A 160 -10.05 -2.37 -8.11
N SER A 161 -8.98 -2.89 -8.74
CA SER A 161 -7.99 -2.04 -9.39
C SER A 161 -8.59 -1.37 -10.62
N ARG A 162 -8.34 -0.07 -10.78
CA ARG A 162 -8.75 0.67 -11.98
C ARG A 162 -7.94 0.27 -13.21
N SER A 163 -6.62 0.12 -13.04
CA SER A 163 -5.67 -0.03 -14.14
C SER A 163 -5.18 -1.46 -14.36
N HIS A 164 -5.46 -2.37 -13.41
CA HIS A 164 -4.94 -3.75 -13.40
C HIS A 164 -6.01 -4.78 -13.04
N ASN A 165 -7.21 -4.62 -13.60
CA ASN A 165 -8.25 -5.63 -13.44
C ASN A 165 -7.98 -6.80 -14.40
N THR A 166 -8.21 -8.03 -13.94
CA THR A 166 -8.00 -9.25 -14.72
C THR A 166 -9.32 -10.02 -14.87
N PRO A 167 -9.44 -10.92 -15.88
CA PRO A 167 -10.62 -11.77 -16.03
C PRO A 167 -10.92 -12.61 -14.77
N GLU A 168 -9.88 -13.03 -14.04
CA GLU A 168 -10.00 -13.79 -12.79
C GLU A 168 -10.59 -12.93 -11.68
N THR A 169 -10.16 -11.65 -11.57
CA THR A 169 -10.76 -10.68 -10.65
C THR A 169 -12.24 -10.47 -10.95
N GLU A 170 -12.59 -10.31 -12.22
CA GLU A 170 -14.00 -10.17 -12.63
C GLU A 170 -14.83 -11.43 -12.34
N ALA A 171 -14.25 -12.61 -12.56
CA ALA A 171 -14.91 -13.86 -12.22
C ALA A 171 -15.18 -13.96 -10.71
N TYR A 172 -14.20 -13.62 -9.88
CA TYR A 172 -14.37 -13.58 -8.42
C TYR A 172 -15.46 -12.59 -8.01
N ILE A 173 -15.47 -11.38 -8.56
CA ILE A 173 -16.50 -10.35 -8.26
C ILE A 173 -17.92 -10.89 -8.57
N ARG A 174 -18.08 -11.59 -9.69
CA ARG A 174 -19.36 -12.25 -10.02
C ARG A 174 -19.75 -13.33 -9.02
N THR A 175 -18.77 -14.14 -8.57
CA THR A 175 -19.02 -15.23 -7.61
C THR A 175 -19.49 -14.73 -6.25
N VAL A 176 -18.93 -13.62 -5.76
CA VAL A 176 -19.32 -13.03 -4.46
C VAL A 176 -20.62 -12.22 -4.51
N GLY A 177 -21.22 -12.06 -5.69
CA GLY A 177 -22.48 -11.34 -5.85
C GLY A 177 -22.38 -9.87 -5.42
N ALA A 178 -21.34 -9.18 -5.86
CA ALA A 178 -21.11 -7.79 -5.49
C ALA A 178 -22.27 -6.87 -5.92
N ALA A 179 -22.78 -6.04 -4.99
CA ALA A 179 -23.77 -5.02 -5.29
C ALA A 179 -23.13 -3.76 -5.87
N GLU A 180 -21.91 -3.48 -5.46
CA GLU A 180 -21.18 -2.28 -5.84
C GLU A 180 -19.71 -2.62 -6.10
N ILE A 181 -19.14 -2.01 -7.14
CA ILE A 181 -17.73 -2.11 -7.46
C ILE A 181 -17.14 -0.70 -7.41
N VAL A 182 -16.26 -0.46 -6.45
CA VAL A 182 -15.50 0.78 -6.32
C VAL A 182 -14.17 0.62 -7.04
N SER A 183 -13.92 1.46 -8.04
CA SER A 183 -12.67 1.42 -8.80
C SER A 183 -11.71 2.51 -8.33
N VAL A 184 -10.59 2.12 -7.74
CA VAL A 184 -9.57 3.03 -7.21
C VAL A 184 -8.16 2.48 -7.45
N GLY A 185 -7.18 3.37 -7.62
CA GLY A 185 -5.77 3.03 -7.76
C GLY A 185 -5.09 2.72 -6.41
N SER A 186 -3.85 2.28 -6.47
CA SER A 186 -2.87 2.15 -5.36
C SER A 186 -3.34 1.38 -4.12
N SER A 187 -2.58 1.52 -3.04
CA SER A 187 -2.83 0.93 -1.71
C SER A 187 -4.08 1.47 -1.00
N LEU A 188 -4.73 2.51 -1.53
CA LEU A 188 -6.02 3.01 -1.02
C LEU A 188 -7.08 1.91 -0.93
N LYS A 189 -7.01 0.87 -1.77
CA LYS A 189 -7.94 -0.25 -1.74
C LYS A 189 -7.99 -0.96 -0.38
N PHE A 190 -6.85 -1.16 0.27
CA PHE A 190 -6.78 -1.68 1.64
C PHE A 190 -7.43 -0.73 2.65
N CYS A 191 -7.21 0.57 2.46
CA CYS A 191 -7.72 1.60 3.36
C CYS A 191 -9.25 1.71 3.29
N LEU A 192 -9.85 1.54 2.10
CA LEU A 192 -11.30 1.50 1.94
C LEU A 192 -11.93 0.32 2.69
N VAL A 193 -11.28 -0.84 2.66
CA VAL A 193 -11.73 -1.99 3.47
C VAL A 193 -11.53 -1.72 4.96
N ALA A 194 -10.37 -1.16 5.34
CA ALA A 194 -10.04 -0.85 6.74
C ALA A 194 -10.98 0.19 7.36
N SER A 195 -11.49 1.15 6.57
CA SER A 195 -12.40 2.22 7.00
C SER A 195 -13.88 1.90 6.83
N ALA A 196 -14.23 0.64 6.52
CA ALA A 196 -15.61 0.18 6.30
C ALA A 196 -16.33 0.82 5.09
N GLU A 197 -15.58 1.38 4.14
CA GLU A 197 -16.10 1.90 2.88
C GLU A 197 -16.27 0.79 1.83
N ALA A 198 -15.53 -0.33 1.99
CA ALA A 198 -15.68 -1.55 1.19
C ALA A 198 -15.58 -2.79 2.08
N ASP A 199 -15.93 -3.96 1.54
CA ASP A 199 -15.92 -5.23 2.26
C ASP A 199 -14.73 -6.10 1.86
N VAL A 200 -14.35 -6.08 0.57
CA VAL A 200 -13.35 -6.98 0.02
C VAL A 200 -12.56 -6.34 -1.13
N TYR A 201 -11.27 -6.64 -1.17
CA TYR A 201 -10.35 -6.30 -2.25
C TYR A 201 -9.68 -7.57 -2.77
N PRO A 202 -10.15 -8.15 -3.89
CA PRO A 202 -9.49 -9.24 -4.58
C PRO A 202 -8.36 -8.71 -5.47
N ARG A 203 -7.22 -9.41 -5.50
CA ARG A 203 -6.10 -9.08 -6.38
C ARG A 203 -5.55 -10.34 -7.02
N PHE A 204 -5.87 -10.53 -8.31
CA PHE A 204 -5.39 -11.63 -9.17
C PHE A 204 -4.38 -11.13 -10.22
N GLY A 205 -3.78 -9.99 -10.00
CA GLY A 205 -2.69 -9.45 -10.79
C GLY A 205 -1.45 -9.28 -9.92
N ARG A 206 -0.29 -9.24 -10.55
CA ARG A 206 0.99 -9.08 -9.87
C ARG A 206 1.03 -7.79 -9.06
N THR A 207 1.60 -7.88 -7.86
CA THR A 207 2.02 -6.77 -7.01
C THR A 207 3.33 -7.13 -6.33
N MET A 208 4.04 -6.12 -5.87
CA MET A 208 5.22 -6.30 -5.04
C MET A 208 4.84 -6.09 -3.56
N GLU A 209 5.73 -6.51 -2.66
CA GLU A 209 5.47 -6.39 -1.21
C GLU A 209 5.34 -4.94 -0.76
N TRP A 210 6.09 -4.02 -1.34
CA TRP A 210 5.99 -2.59 -1.02
C TRP A 210 4.66 -1.95 -1.45
N ASP A 211 3.97 -2.47 -2.48
CA ASP A 211 2.62 -2.05 -2.87
C ASP A 211 1.56 -2.42 -1.82
N THR A 212 1.85 -3.38 -0.94
CA THR A 212 0.80 -3.99 -0.11
C THR A 212 1.05 -3.89 1.39
N ALA A 213 2.30 -3.90 1.85
CA ALA A 213 2.63 -4.02 3.27
C ALA A 213 2.02 -2.91 4.14
N ALA A 214 2.08 -1.66 3.69
CA ALA A 214 1.52 -0.54 4.43
C ALA A 214 0.00 -0.62 4.55
N GLY A 215 -0.67 -0.91 3.43
CA GLY A 215 -2.13 -1.09 3.39
C GLY A 215 -2.59 -2.29 4.21
N ASP A 216 -1.88 -3.43 4.14
CA ASP A 216 -2.18 -4.63 4.92
C ASP A 216 -1.96 -4.40 6.43
N ALA A 217 -0.93 -3.63 6.82
CA ALA A 217 -0.74 -3.24 8.23
C ALA A 217 -1.94 -2.42 8.75
N VAL A 218 -2.43 -1.45 7.96
CA VAL A 218 -3.62 -0.66 8.31
C VAL A 218 -4.86 -1.56 8.39
N LEU A 219 -5.05 -2.45 7.42
CA LEU A 219 -6.20 -3.37 7.39
C LEU A 219 -6.19 -4.33 8.60
N ARG A 220 -5.05 -4.95 8.91
CA ARG A 220 -4.91 -5.84 10.07
C ARG A 220 -5.17 -5.10 11.38
N ALA A 221 -4.64 -3.89 11.51
CA ALA A 221 -4.88 -3.04 12.67
C ALA A 221 -6.37 -2.65 12.84
N ALA A 222 -7.11 -2.56 11.73
CA ALA A 222 -8.55 -2.31 11.70
C ALA A 222 -9.40 -3.58 11.94
N GLY A 223 -8.78 -4.76 12.07
CA GLY A 223 -9.45 -6.03 12.32
C GLY A 223 -9.79 -6.84 11.07
N GLY A 224 -9.27 -6.47 9.91
CA GLY A 224 -9.33 -7.24 8.66
C GLY A 224 -8.12 -8.16 8.47
N MET A 225 -8.01 -8.78 7.30
CA MET A 225 -6.94 -9.70 6.97
C MET A 225 -6.74 -9.82 5.46
N THR A 226 -5.49 -9.88 5.04
CA THR A 226 -5.11 -10.28 3.68
C THR A 226 -4.70 -11.75 3.67
N ARG A 227 -5.26 -12.51 2.75
CA ARG A 227 -5.01 -13.95 2.61
C ARG A 227 -4.71 -14.31 1.17
N THR A 228 -3.83 -15.28 0.99
CA THR A 228 -3.61 -15.97 -0.27
C THR A 228 -4.82 -16.84 -0.63
N LEU A 229 -4.89 -17.35 -1.87
CA LEU A 229 -6.06 -18.11 -2.34
C LEU A 229 -6.25 -19.45 -1.61
N ASP A 230 -5.17 -20.03 -1.08
CA ASP A 230 -5.20 -21.20 -0.18
C ASP A 230 -5.61 -20.87 1.26
N GLY A 231 -5.85 -19.58 1.53
CA GLY A 231 -6.37 -19.08 2.80
C GLY A 231 -5.34 -18.77 3.87
N GLN A 232 -4.04 -18.89 3.55
CA GLN A 232 -2.98 -18.48 4.47
C GLN A 232 -2.88 -16.96 4.60
N PRO A 233 -2.48 -16.41 5.73
CA PRO A 233 -2.15 -14.99 5.82
C PRO A 233 -1.05 -14.62 4.82
N LEU A 234 -1.20 -13.47 4.14
CA LEU A 234 -0.15 -12.96 3.27
C LEU A 234 1.10 -12.66 4.09
N ALA A 235 2.24 -13.24 3.68
CA ALA A 235 3.53 -13.09 4.33
C ALA A 235 4.45 -12.18 3.50
N TYR A 236 5.44 -11.58 4.17
CA TYR A 236 6.37 -10.59 3.61
C TYR A 236 7.83 -11.00 3.88
N GLY A 237 8.74 -10.47 3.08
CA GLY A 237 10.15 -10.84 3.11
C GLY A 237 10.48 -12.07 2.25
N LYS A 238 9.69 -12.29 1.20
CA LYS A 238 9.88 -13.42 0.27
C LYS A 238 11.11 -13.21 -0.60
N ARG A 239 12.03 -14.15 -0.52
CA ARG A 239 13.25 -14.20 -1.34
C ARG A 239 13.45 -15.60 -1.92
N ASP A 240 14.27 -15.68 -2.94
CA ASP A 240 14.61 -16.96 -3.61
C ASP A 240 13.35 -17.74 -4.03
N GLN A 241 12.32 -17.04 -4.50
CA GLN A 241 11.07 -17.66 -4.93
C GLN A 241 11.29 -18.48 -6.22
N SER A 242 10.77 -19.70 -6.26
CA SER A 242 10.88 -20.58 -7.43
C SER A 242 10.09 -20.11 -8.63
N ASP A 243 8.99 -19.39 -8.38
CA ASP A 243 7.95 -19.12 -9.37
C ASP A 243 7.85 -17.63 -9.74
N ASP A 244 8.51 -16.75 -8.99
CA ASP A 244 8.52 -15.30 -9.24
C ASP A 244 9.81 -14.65 -8.68
N VAL A 245 10.00 -13.37 -8.92
CA VAL A 245 11.13 -12.59 -8.38
C VAL A 245 10.97 -12.36 -6.88
N ASP A 246 12.07 -11.98 -6.22
CA ASP A 246 12.06 -11.56 -4.82
C ASP A 246 11.00 -10.47 -4.58
N PHE A 247 10.34 -10.54 -3.42
CA PHE A 247 9.29 -9.62 -2.99
C PHE A 247 8.01 -9.57 -3.84
N ALA A 248 7.85 -10.44 -4.84
CA ALA A 248 6.58 -10.56 -5.55
C ALA A 248 5.51 -11.21 -4.67
N ASN A 249 4.29 -10.70 -4.75
CA ASN A 249 3.15 -11.26 -4.03
C ASN A 249 2.42 -12.32 -4.87
N PRO A 250 1.97 -13.42 -4.26
CA PRO A 250 0.96 -14.29 -4.86
C PRO A 250 -0.38 -13.54 -4.96
N HIS A 251 -1.32 -14.11 -5.68
CA HIS A 251 -2.70 -13.63 -5.69
C HIS A 251 -3.28 -13.64 -4.29
N PHE A 252 -4.08 -12.63 -3.95
CA PHE A 252 -4.62 -12.49 -2.60
C PHE A 252 -6.04 -11.90 -2.58
N ILE A 253 -6.68 -12.04 -1.44
CA ILE A 253 -7.93 -11.38 -1.09
C ILE A 253 -7.75 -10.68 0.24
N ALA A 254 -7.89 -9.34 0.25
CA ALA A 254 -7.94 -8.54 1.46
C ALA A 254 -9.40 -8.29 1.83
N SER A 255 -9.79 -8.54 3.07
CA SER A 255 -11.18 -8.44 3.48
C SER A 255 -11.33 -7.98 4.93
N GLY A 256 -12.49 -7.38 5.22
CA GLY A 256 -12.98 -7.18 6.56
C GLY A 256 -13.48 -8.50 7.19
N LYS A 257 -14.47 -8.40 8.07
CA LYS A 257 -15.12 -9.56 8.68
C LYS A 257 -16.20 -10.13 7.73
N VAL A 258 -15.76 -10.71 6.63
CA VAL A 258 -16.67 -11.34 5.65
C VAL A 258 -16.69 -12.83 5.90
N ALA A 259 -17.90 -13.42 5.98
CA ALA A 259 -18.03 -14.87 5.94
C ALA A 259 -17.52 -15.38 4.58
N ARG A 260 -16.65 -16.40 4.59
CA ARG A 260 -16.18 -17.00 3.33
C ARG A 260 -17.39 -17.51 2.55
N PRO A 261 -17.45 -17.26 1.23
CA PRO A 261 -18.33 -18.07 0.39
C PRO A 261 -17.91 -19.54 0.57
N THR A 262 -18.85 -20.37 0.95
CA THR A 262 -18.69 -21.82 1.06
C THR A 262 -18.50 -22.44 -0.31
#